data_f3fd2f01336782410f37ec6b558cc49e
#
_entry.id   f3fd2f01336782410f37ec6b558cc49e
#
_cell.length_a   1.000
_cell.length_b   1.000
_cell.length_c   1.000
_cell.angle_alpha   90.00
_cell.angle_beta   90.00
_cell.angle_gamma   90.00
#
_symmetry.space_group_name_H-M   'P 1'
#
loop_
_entity.id
_entity.type
_entity.pdbx_description
1 polymer ?
#
loop_
_entity_poly.entity_id
_entity_poly.type
_entity_poly.pdbx_seq_one_letter_code
_entity_poly.pdbx_strand_id
1 'polypeptide(L)'
;VRVVDSEENAVWGLEGNILSKSTYQRGDVDSIMNQSAHVVSETFQTQRVEHAFLEPESTLAVPTHGGLYVYTGGQGIWDDRNDIARVLDLDPSLITTELVSNGGAFGGKEDLSNQVHTALAAWLLDKPVQITLSREQSLLMHPKRHPIRMTYEAGCDENGKLTGLRARMLGDSGPYASVGMKVLERAAGHA
;
A
#
# COMPACT_ATOMS: atom_id res chain seq x y z
N VAL A 1 -5.67 -16.37 -6.65
CA VAL A 1 -6.61 -15.23 -6.78
C VAL A 1 -7.82 -15.72 -7.52
N ARG A 2 -8.98 -15.57 -6.93
CA ARG A 2 -10.24 -15.79 -7.62
C ARG A 2 -10.49 -14.52 -8.43
N VAL A 3 -10.34 -14.60 -9.74
CA VAL A 3 -10.77 -13.53 -10.64
C VAL A 3 -12.29 -13.53 -10.61
N VAL A 4 -12.86 -12.44 -10.16
CA VAL A 4 -14.31 -12.21 -10.20
C VAL A 4 -14.51 -11.04 -11.13
N ASP A 5 -15.24 -11.27 -12.22
CA ASP A 5 -15.64 -10.18 -13.11
C ASP A 5 -16.56 -9.24 -12.32
N SER A 6 -16.23 -7.97 -12.29
CA SER A 6 -17.06 -6.95 -11.69
C SER A 6 -17.18 -5.76 -12.65
N GLU A 7 -18.40 -5.21 -12.76
CA GLU A 7 -18.65 -4.03 -13.58
C GLU A 7 -17.86 -2.80 -13.06
N GLU A 8 -17.51 -2.78 -11.77
CA GLU A 8 -16.72 -1.71 -11.17
C GLU A 8 -15.30 -1.62 -11.75
N ASN A 9 -14.69 -2.76 -12.14
CA ASN A 9 -13.37 -2.77 -12.76
C ASN A 9 -13.36 -2.19 -14.17
N ALA A 10 -14.50 -2.18 -14.87
CA ALA A 10 -14.63 -1.55 -16.16
C ALA A 10 -14.42 -0.03 -16.10
N VAL A 11 -14.72 0.61 -14.98
CA VAL A 11 -14.48 2.05 -14.74
C VAL A 11 -12.99 2.39 -14.80
N TRP A 12 -12.13 1.44 -14.43
CA TRP A 12 -10.67 1.61 -14.43
C TRP A 12 -10.01 1.05 -15.68
N GLY A 13 -10.79 0.57 -16.66
CA GLY A 13 -10.27 -0.05 -17.89
C GLY A 13 -9.57 -1.39 -17.65
N LEU A 14 -9.88 -2.07 -16.54
CA LEU A 14 -9.34 -3.38 -16.16
C LEU A 14 -10.41 -4.45 -16.28
N GLU A 15 -10.02 -5.65 -16.69
CA GLU A 15 -10.92 -6.80 -16.78
C GLU A 15 -10.98 -7.56 -15.45
N GLY A 16 -12.16 -7.92 -15.01
CA GLY A 16 -12.40 -8.73 -13.84
C GLY A 16 -11.89 -8.08 -12.55
N ASN A 17 -11.34 -8.88 -11.64
CA ASN A 17 -10.84 -8.45 -10.33
C ASN A 17 -9.34 -8.10 -10.37
N ILE A 18 -8.90 -7.37 -11.40
CA ILE A 18 -7.50 -6.96 -11.57
C ILE A 18 -7.38 -5.47 -11.28
N LEU A 19 -6.65 -5.11 -10.21
CA LEU A 19 -6.37 -3.73 -9.84
C LEU A 19 -5.30 -3.10 -10.76
N SER A 20 -4.24 -3.82 -11.04
CA SER A 20 -3.16 -3.37 -11.93
C SER A 20 -2.38 -4.54 -12.50
N LYS A 21 -1.72 -4.29 -13.63
CA LYS A 21 -0.83 -5.25 -14.28
C LYS A 21 0.42 -4.52 -14.76
N SER A 22 1.59 -5.04 -14.39
CA SER A 22 2.89 -4.59 -14.88
C SER A 22 3.61 -5.74 -15.56
N THR A 23 4.25 -5.48 -16.70
CA THR A 23 5.02 -6.48 -17.44
C THR A 23 6.34 -5.85 -17.84
N TYR A 24 7.44 -6.54 -17.54
CA TYR A 24 8.79 -6.19 -17.94
C TYR A 24 9.34 -7.33 -18.76
N GLN A 25 9.97 -7.02 -19.88
CA GLN A 25 10.62 -8.03 -20.71
C GLN A 25 11.93 -7.47 -21.29
N ARG A 26 12.98 -8.29 -21.21
CA ARG A 26 14.27 -8.02 -21.83
C ARG A 26 14.79 -9.29 -22.48
N GLY A 27 14.99 -9.26 -23.79
CA GLY A 27 15.44 -10.42 -24.55
C GLY A 27 14.36 -11.48 -24.75
N ASP A 28 14.76 -12.63 -25.29
CA ASP A 28 13.93 -13.79 -25.54
C ASP A 28 14.14 -14.83 -24.43
N VAL A 29 13.33 -14.72 -23.38
CA VAL A 29 13.44 -15.58 -22.19
C VAL A 29 13.16 -17.05 -22.52
N ASP A 30 12.25 -17.34 -23.46
CA ASP A 30 11.91 -18.72 -23.82
C ASP A 30 13.11 -19.41 -24.49
N SER A 31 13.74 -18.73 -25.44
CA SER A 31 14.95 -19.22 -26.09
C SER A 31 16.10 -19.42 -25.11
N ILE A 32 16.30 -18.47 -24.18
CA ILE A 32 17.37 -18.53 -23.17
C ILE A 32 17.14 -19.69 -22.22
N MET A 33 15.93 -19.89 -21.73
CA MET A 33 15.59 -21.01 -20.84
C MET A 33 15.82 -22.37 -21.49
N ASN A 34 15.46 -22.52 -22.77
CA ASN A 34 15.68 -23.74 -23.54
C ASN A 34 17.16 -24.06 -23.77
N GLN A 35 18.05 -23.05 -23.73
CA GLN A 35 19.49 -23.18 -23.90
C GLN A 35 20.25 -23.25 -22.56
N SER A 36 19.59 -23.03 -21.45
CA SER A 36 20.21 -23.10 -20.12
C SER A 36 20.59 -24.55 -19.76
N ALA A 37 21.75 -24.73 -19.16
CA ALA A 37 22.20 -26.06 -18.73
C ALA A 37 21.31 -26.60 -17.59
N HIS A 38 20.87 -25.73 -16.72
CA HIS A 38 19.97 -26.05 -15.61
C HIS A 38 18.86 -25.00 -15.53
N VAL A 39 17.64 -25.47 -15.27
CA VAL A 39 16.47 -24.62 -15.01
C VAL A 39 15.80 -25.09 -13.72
N VAL A 40 15.55 -24.17 -12.81
CA VAL A 40 14.82 -24.41 -11.57
C VAL A 40 13.55 -23.60 -11.59
N SER A 41 12.42 -24.19 -11.23
CA SER A 41 11.14 -23.52 -11.08
C SER A 41 10.57 -23.78 -9.69
N GLU A 42 10.26 -22.69 -8.97
CA GLU A 42 9.71 -22.75 -7.64
C GLU A 42 8.60 -21.73 -7.42
N THR A 43 7.65 -22.07 -6.55
CA THR A 43 6.56 -21.18 -6.15
C THR A 43 6.65 -20.83 -4.68
N PHE A 44 6.68 -19.54 -4.39
CA PHE A 44 6.70 -18.98 -3.03
C PHE A 44 5.40 -18.26 -2.75
N GLN A 45 5.00 -18.24 -1.49
CA GLN A 45 3.84 -17.48 -1.05
C GLN A 45 4.16 -16.77 0.26
N THR A 46 3.96 -15.44 0.27
CA THR A 46 3.98 -14.66 1.50
C THR A 46 2.58 -14.58 2.09
N GLN A 47 2.50 -14.43 3.39
CA GLN A 47 1.23 -14.25 4.11
C GLN A 47 0.93 -12.77 4.34
N ARG A 48 -0.28 -12.47 4.77
CA ARG A 48 -0.60 -11.17 5.39
C ARG A 48 0.14 -11.08 6.70
N VAL A 49 0.93 -10.03 6.85
CA VAL A 49 1.75 -9.80 8.04
C VAL A 49 1.33 -8.50 8.69
N GLU A 50 1.19 -8.55 10.00
CA GLU A 50 1.03 -7.38 10.85
C GLU A 50 2.35 -6.59 10.92
N HIS A 51 2.29 -5.28 10.73
CA HIS A 51 3.47 -4.41 10.79
C HIS A 51 4.05 -4.30 12.21
N ALA A 52 3.18 -4.38 13.21
CA ALA A 52 3.52 -4.38 14.62
C ALA A 52 4.44 -3.21 15.02
N PHE A 53 4.20 -2.02 14.46
CA PHE A 53 4.92 -0.82 14.88
C PHE A 53 4.61 -0.51 16.36
N LEU A 54 5.61 0.00 17.08
CA LEU A 54 5.53 0.16 18.54
C LEU A 54 4.51 1.23 18.94
N GLU A 55 4.45 2.34 18.21
CA GLU A 55 3.53 3.44 18.46
C GLU A 55 2.21 3.23 17.70
N PRO A 56 1.06 3.05 18.38
CA PRO A 56 -0.25 3.09 17.72
C PRO A 56 -0.51 4.45 17.05
N GLU A 57 -1.51 4.49 16.19
CA GLU A 57 -1.91 5.72 15.51
C GLU A 57 -2.44 6.75 16.50
N SER A 58 -1.94 7.96 16.39
CA SER A 58 -2.39 9.13 17.14
C SER A 58 -2.43 10.35 16.24
N THR A 59 -3.51 11.11 16.35
CA THR A 59 -3.71 12.36 15.62
C THR A 59 -4.29 13.41 16.54
N LEU A 60 -3.76 14.63 16.46
CA LEU A 60 -4.31 15.82 17.10
C LEU A 60 -4.74 16.81 16.00
N ALA A 61 -5.99 17.23 16.02
CA ALA A 61 -6.49 18.29 15.14
C ALA A 61 -6.89 19.52 15.96
N VAL A 62 -6.45 20.68 15.51
CA VAL A 62 -6.67 21.97 16.15
C VAL A 62 -7.37 22.91 15.15
N PRO A 63 -8.57 23.43 15.46
CA PRO A 63 -9.22 24.43 14.62
C PRO A 63 -8.36 25.68 14.49
N THR A 64 -8.35 26.24 13.27
CA THR A 64 -7.72 27.52 12.95
C THR A 64 -8.78 28.46 12.36
N HIS A 65 -8.39 29.67 11.94
CA HIS A 65 -9.32 30.60 11.35
C HIS A 65 -9.83 30.14 9.99
N GLY A 66 -10.91 29.35 9.99
CA GLY A 66 -11.54 28.79 8.77
C GLY A 66 -10.94 27.50 8.26
N GLY A 67 -10.07 26.82 9.03
CA GLY A 67 -9.44 25.58 8.65
C GLY A 67 -8.98 24.74 9.84
N LEU A 68 -8.04 23.82 9.61
CA LEU A 68 -7.50 22.92 10.60
C LEU A 68 -5.98 22.81 10.53
N TYR A 69 -5.34 22.68 11.69
CA TYR A 69 -3.97 22.22 11.82
C TYR A 69 -3.97 20.81 12.40
N VAL A 70 -3.37 19.85 11.68
CA VAL A 70 -3.44 18.42 12.03
C VAL A 70 -2.05 17.85 12.21
N TYR A 71 -1.75 17.39 13.42
CA TYR A 71 -0.53 16.67 13.76
C TYR A 71 -0.78 15.17 13.60
N THR A 72 0.03 14.50 12.80
CA THR A 72 -0.13 13.07 12.48
C THR A 72 1.20 12.35 12.46
N GLY A 73 1.21 11.08 12.87
CA GLY A 73 2.32 10.15 12.71
C GLY A 73 2.22 9.30 11.42
N GLY A 74 1.37 9.70 10.46
CA GLY A 74 1.18 9.00 9.19
C GLY A 74 2.40 9.05 8.27
N GLN A 75 2.42 8.24 7.23
CA GLN A 75 3.49 8.20 6.22
C GLN A 75 3.18 9.05 4.99
N GLY A 76 1.94 9.52 4.83
CA GLY A 76 1.44 10.23 3.65
C GLY A 76 0.79 11.57 3.98
N ILE A 77 1.51 12.51 4.62
CA ILE A 77 0.92 13.79 5.10
C ILE A 77 0.23 14.62 4.01
N TRP A 78 0.67 14.51 2.74
CA TRP A 78 0.03 15.20 1.62
C TRP A 78 -1.30 14.54 1.25
N ASP A 79 -1.36 13.23 1.30
CA ASP A 79 -2.59 12.47 1.05
C ASP A 79 -3.55 12.68 2.23
N ASP A 80 -3.06 12.63 3.48
CA ASP A 80 -3.83 12.96 4.69
C ASP A 80 -4.52 14.32 4.56
N ARG A 81 -3.77 15.37 4.15
CA ARG A 81 -4.32 16.71 3.94
C ARG A 81 -5.45 16.72 2.91
N ASN A 82 -5.20 16.13 1.75
CA ASN A 82 -6.16 16.13 0.66
C ASN A 82 -7.43 15.34 1.01
N ASP A 83 -7.26 14.24 1.70
CA ASP A 83 -8.38 13.40 2.13
C ASP A 83 -9.21 14.04 3.24
N ILE A 84 -8.57 14.70 4.21
CA ILE A 84 -9.27 15.50 5.22
C ILE A 84 -10.06 16.61 4.54
N ALA A 85 -9.45 17.36 3.63
CA ALA A 85 -10.10 18.45 2.90
C ALA A 85 -11.32 17.93 2.11
N ARG A 86 -11.17 16.80 1.41
CA ARG A 86 -12.25 16.18 0.63
C ARG A 86 -13.43 15.74 1.51
N VAL A 87 -13.17 15.13 2.67
CA VAL A 87 -14.23 14.67 3.57
C VAL A 87 -14.96 15.82 4.24
N LEU A 88 -14.26 16.92 4.54
CA LEU A 88 -14.84 18.10 5.15
C LEU A 88 -15.45 19.10 4.14
N ASP A 89 -15.32 18.81 2.83
CA ASP A 89 -15.71 19.70 1.73
C ASP A 89 -15.03 21.10 1.85
N LEU A 90 -13.73 21.07 2.15
CA LEU A 90 -12.91 22.27 2.31
C LEU A 90 -11.84 22.37 1.21
N ASP A 91 -11.37 23.58 0.95
CA ASP A 91 -10.19 23.77 0.13
C ASP A 91 -8.95 23.21 0.86
N PRO A 92 -8.10 22.39 0.19
CA PRO A 92 -6.90 21.84 0.80
C PRO A 92 -5.94 22.90 1.40
N SER A 93 -5.97 24.13 0.93
CA SER A 93 -5.17 25.23 1.49
C SER A 93 -5.57 25.64 2.91
N LEU A 94 -6.78 25.26 3.36
CA LEU A 94 -7.27 25.48 4.71
C LEU A 94 -6.83 24.40 5.69
N ILE A 95 -6.22 23.32 5.20
CA ILE A 95 -5.73 22.21 6.01
C ILE A 95 -4.20 22.22 6.01
N THR A 96 -3.63 22.31 7.19
CA THR A 96 -2.19 22.11 7.40
C THR A 96 -1.97 20.78 8.10
N THR A 97 -1.17 19.89 7.51
CA THR A 97 -0.74 18.65 8.13
C THR A 97 0.74 18.72 8.50
N GLU A 98 1.06 18.33 9.72
CA GLU A 98 2.43 18.27 10.22
C GLU A 98 2.78 16.84 10.64
N LEU A 99 3.88 16.32 10.09
CA LEU A 99 4.42 15.04 10.51
C LEU A 99 5.16 15.22 11.84
N VAL A 100 4.67 14.54 12.86
CA VAL A 100 5.36 14.46 14.16
C VAL A 100 6.30 13.26 14.20
N SER A 101 7.10 13.15 15.25
CA SER A 101 7.94 11.97 15.50
C SER A 101 7.12 10.70 15.42
N ASN A 102 7.63 9.70 14.70
CA ASN A 102 6.93 8.46 14.39
C ASN A 102 7.65 7.27 15.00
N GLY A 103 6.97 6.53 15.87
CA GLY A 103 7.47 5.32 16.54
C GLY A 103 7.34 4.05 15.72
N GLY A 104 7.54 4.14 14.41
CA GLY A 104 7.49 3.06 13.44
C GLY A 104 6.18 3.05 12.66
N ALA A 105 6.24 2.55 11.42
CA ALA A 105 5.09 2.42 10.54
C ALA A 105 5.24 1.24 9.56
N PHE A 106 6.39 1.07 8.92
CA PHE A 106 6.73 -0.06 8.03
C PHE A 106 5.72 -0.27 6.89
N GLY A 107 5.08 0.82 6.40
CA GLY A 107 4.01 0.78 5.42
C GLY A 107 2.59 0.62 5.99
N GLY A 108 2.43 0.49 7.30
CA GLY A 108 1.12 0.35 7.95
C GLY A 108 0.40 1.67 8.24
N LYS A 109 1.07 2.80 8.08
CA LYS A 109 0.50 4.14 8.29
C LYS A 109 0.49 4.99 6.99
N GLU A 110 0.49 4.34 5.83
CA GLU A 110 0.38 5.04 4.54
C GLU A 110 -1.05 5.45 4.23
N ASP A 111 -2.03 4.62 4.60
CA ASP A 111 -3.44 4.95 4.48
C ASP A 111 -3.95 5.71 5.71
N LEU A 112 -5.07 6.41 5.52
CA LEU A 112 -5.78 7.05 6.61
C LEU A 112 -6.20 6.03 7.67
N SER A 113 -5.97 6.35 8.93
CA SER A 113 -6.50 5.61 10.08
C SER A 113 -7.50 6.45 10.87
N ASN A 114 -7.00 7.32 11.76
CA ASN A 114 -7.84 8.16 12.61
C ASN A 114 -7.78 9.67 12.24
N GLN A 115 -7.01 10.06 11.23
CA GLN A 115 -6.78 11.47 10.87
C GLN A 115 -8.09 12.18 10.52
N VAL A 116 -8.89 11.60 9.62
CA VAL A 116 -10.16 12.19 9.19
C VAL A 116 -11.18 12.24 10.32
N HIS A 117 -11.27 11.20 11.14
CA HIS A 117 -12.18 11.17 12.29
C HIS A 117 -11.83 12.25 13.31
N THR A 118 -10.54 12.42 13.59
CA THR A 118 -10.04 13.46 14.50
C THR A 118 -10.31 14.85 13.95
N ALA A 119 -10.03 15.06 12.65
CA ALA A 119 -10.26 16.33 11.97
C ALA A 119 -11.75 16.69 11.93
N LEU A 120 -12.64 15.73 11.60
CA LEU A 120 -14.09 15.93 11.60
C LEU A 120 -14.60 16.32 12.98
N ALA A 121 -14.16 15.63 14.03
CA ALA A 121 -14.56 15.94 15.38
C ALA A 121 -14.09 17.36 15.81
N ALA A 122 -12.85 17.72 15.49
CA ALA A 122 -12.34 19.06 15.77
C ALA A 122 -13.11 20.16 15.02
N TRP A 123 -13.42 19.92 13.74
CA TRP A 123 -14.19 20.82 12.89
C TRP A 123 -15.60 21.06 13.44
N LEU A 124 -16.31 19.98 13.78
CA LEU A 124 -17.69 20.09 14.26
C LEU A 124 -17.80 20.68 15.67
N LEU A 125 -16.83 20.42 16.54
CA LEU A 125 -16.82 20.89 17.93
C LEU A 125 -16.19 22.29 18.08
N ASP A 126 -15.48 22.77 17.07
CA ASP A 126 -14.65 23.98 17.12
C ASP A 126 -13.70 23.96 18.34
N LYS A 127 -13.06 22.81 18.59
CA LYS A 127 -12.12 22.59 19.69
C LYS A 127 -10.99 21.66 19.25
N PRO A 128 -9.82 21.77 19.89
CA PRO A 128 -8.78 20.75 19.73
C PRO A 128 -9.29 19.37 20.11
N VAL A 129 -9.06 18.38 19.26
CA VAL A 129 -9.42 16.97 19.48
C VAL A 129 -8.21 16.10 19.23
N GLN A 130 -7.96 15.16 20.12
CA GLN A 130 -6.96 14.11 19.96
C GLN A 130 -7.61 12.75 20.02
N ILE A 131 -7.26 11.87 19.08
CA ILE A 131 -7.63 10.46 19.08
C ILE A 131 -6.34 9.64 19.04
N THR A 132 -6.17 8.77 20.03
CA THR A 132 -5.08 7.78 20.06
C THR A 132 -5.71 6.40 20.12
N LEU A 133 -5.33 5.53 19.19
CA LEU A 133 -5.85 4.16 19.16
C LEU A 133 -5.19 3.30 20.25
N SER A 134 -5.95 2.41 20.86
CA SER A 134 -5.36 1.32 21.63
C SER A 134 -4.62 0.35 20.68
N ARG A 135 -3.76 -0.52 21.24
CA ARG A 135 -3.09 -1.55 20.44
C ARG A 135 -4.08 -2.45 19.69
N GLU A 136 -5.16 -2.84 20.33
CA GLU A 136 -6.21 -3.65 19.72
C GLU A 136 -6.90 -2.92 18.56
N GLN A 137 -7.26 -1.66 18.76
CA GLN A 137 -7.85 -0.83 17.71
C GLN A 137 -6.89 -0.62 16.52
N SER A 138 -5.63 -0.34 16.80
CA SER A 138 -4.58 -0.21 15.80
C SER A 138 -4.48 -1.49 14.94
N LEU A 139 -4.40 -2.66 15.57
CA LEU A 139 -4.35 -3.95 14.87
C LEU A 139 -5.60 -4.23 14.01
N LEU A 140 -6.75 -3.69 14.36
CA LEU A 140 -8.00 -3.86 13.60
C LEU A 140 -8.13 -2.86 12.45
N MET A 141 -7.62 -1.65 12.61
CA MET A 141 -7.86 -0.55 11.67
C MET A 141 -6.88 -0.48 10.52
N HIS A 142 -5.58 -0.55 10.77
CA HIS A 142 -4.61 -0.32 9.72
C HIS A 142 -4.50 -1.48 8.71
N PRO A 143 -4.14 -1.20 7.46
CA PRO A 143 -3.96 -2.22 6.44
C PRO A 143 -2.84 -3.19 6.83
N LYS A 144 -2.88 -4.39 6.27
CA LYS A 144 -1.85 -5.41 6.46
C LYS A 144 -0.96 -5.51 5.23
N ARG A 145 0.24 -6.06 5.41
CA ARG A 145 1.13 -6.35 4.31
C ARG A 145 0.43 -7.25 3.27
N HIS A 146 0.53 -6.88 2.00
CA HIS A 146 -0.06 -7.63 0.90
C HIS A 146 0.58 -9.02 0.77
N PRO A 147 -0.21 -10.11 0.75
CA PRO A 147 0.31 -11.42 0.41
C PRO A 147 0.55 -11.50 -1.10
N ILE A 148 1.65 -12.13 -1.47
CA ILE A 148 2.04 -12.28 -2.88
C ILE A 148 2.37 -13.76 -3.11
N ARG A 149 1.78 -14.35 -4.15
CA ARG A 149 2.20 -15.63 -4.71
C ARG A 149 3.14 -15.37 -5.87
N MET A 150 4.33 -15.95 -5.81
CA MET A 150 5.41 -15.73 -6.77
C MET A 150 5.86 -17.05 -7.33
N THR A 151 5.87 -17.19 -8.64
CA THR A 151 6.50 -18.31 -9.34
C THR A 151 7.74 -17.79 -10.05
N TYR A 152 8.89 -18.36 -9.76
CA TYR A 152 10.16 -18.04 -10.39
C TYR A 152 10.66 -19.25 -11.19
N GLU A 153 11.15 -18.98 -12.39
CA GLU A 153 11.95 -19.89 -13.18
C GLU A 153 13.29 -19.23 -13.43
N ALA A 154 14.37 -19.86 -13.00
CA ALA A 154 15.74 -19.37 -13.16
C ALA A 154 16.55 -20.38 -13.97
N GLY A 155 17.17 -19.91 -15.04
CA GLY A 155 18.11 -20.68 -15.86
C GLY A 155 19.55 -20.29 -15.54
N CYS A 156 20.46 -21.26 -15.59
CA CYS A 156 21.90 -21.01 -15.50
C CYS A 156 22.70 -21.89 -16.48
N ASP A 157 23.96 -21.49 -16.72
CA ASP A 157 24.93 -22.30 -17.47
C ASP A 157 25.55 -23.40 -16.57
N GLU A 158 26.46 -24.20 -17.13
CA GLU A 158 27.16 -25.29 -16.43
C GLU A 158 28.00 -24.81 -15.24
N ASN A 159 28.37 -23.54 -15.20
CA ASN A 159 29.16 -22.92 -14.14
C ASN A 159 28.28 -22.24 -13.06
N GLY A 160 26.96 -22.32 -13.20
CA GLY A 160 26.02 -21.69 -12.28
C GLY A 160 25.80 -20.20 -12.51
N LYS A 161 26.28 -19.63 -13.63
CA LYS A 161 25.99 -18.25 -13.99
C LYS A 161 24.57 -18.12 -14.52
N LEU A 162 23.79 -17.23 -13.96
CA LEU A 162 22.42 -16.95 -14.38
C LEU A 162 22.39 -16.53 -15.85
N THR A 163 21.52 -17.20 -16.63
CA THR A 163 21.30 -16.93 -18.03
C THR A 163 19.97 -16.25 -18.28
N GLY A 164 18.93 -16.65 -17.54
CA GLY A 164 17.60 -16.09 -17.67
C GLY A 164 16.80 -16.19 -16.38
N LEU A 165 15.80 -15.32 -16.27
CA LEU A 165 14.85 -15.31 -15.18
C LEU A 165 13.45 -15.02 -15.71
N ARG A 166 12.47 -15.81 -15.27
CA ARG A 166 11.05 -15.53 -15.45
C ARG A 166 10.40 -15.48 -14.08
N ALA A 167 9.70 -14.39 -13.78
CA ALA A 167 8.96 -14.22 -12.55
C ALA A 167 7.49 -13.90 -12.85
N ARG A 168 6.58 -14.58 -12.19
CA ARG A 168 5.15 -14.27 -12.20
C ARG A 168 4.70 -14.01 -10.78
N MET A 169 4.20 -12.80 -10.54
CA MET A 169 3.75 -12.37 -9.22
C MET A 169 2.27 -12.06 -9.25
N LEU A 170 1.57 -12.51 -8.22
CA LEU A 170 0.15 -12.27 -8.04
C LEU A 170 -0.07 -11.76 -6.61
N GLY A 171 -0.32 -10.45 -6.49
CA GLY A 171 -0.61 -9.79 -5.21
C GLY A 171 -2.11 -9.76 -4.92
N ASP A 172 -2.49 -9.97 -3.66
CA ASP A 172 -3.86 -9.78 -3.18
C ASP A 172 -3.93 -8.43 -2.44
N SER A 173 -4.61 -7.47 -3.06
CA SER A 173 -4.78 -6.11 -2.51
C SER A 173 -5.93 -6.02 -1.51
N GLY A 174 -6.78 -7.04 -1.41
CA GLY A 174 -8.00 -6.97 -0.60
C GLY A 174 -9.07 -6.05 -1.22
N PRO A 175 -10.07 -5.62 -0.42
CA PRO A 175 -11.23 -4.87 -0.91
C PRO A 175 -10.93 -3.40 -1.23
N TYR A 176 -9.88 -2.84 -0.68
CA TYR A 176 -9.47 -1.45 -0.87
C TYR A 176 -8.14 -1.39 -1.62
N ALA A 177 -8.08 -0.57 -2.66
CA ALA A 177 -6.88 -0.48 -3.49
C ALA A 177 -5.62 -0.07 -2.72
N SER A 178 -5.74 0.91 -1.82
CA SER A 178 -4.62 1.41 -1.04
C SER A 178 -3.38 1.65 -1.92
N VAL A 179 -2.22 1.25 -1.47
CA VAL A 179 -0.95 1.30 -2.21
C VAL A 179 -0.63 0.00 -2.99
N GLY A 180 -1.62 -0.88 -3.17
CA GLY A 180 -1.42 -2.22 -3.77
C GLY A 180 -0.77 -2.20 -5.15
N MET A 181 -1.08 -1.23 -6.01
CA MET A 181 -0.42 -1.06 -7.30
C MET A 181 1.08 -0.80 -7.15
N LYS A 182 1.46 0.11 -6.26
CA LYS A 182 2.87 0.47 -5.99
C LYS A 182 3.63 -0.70 -5.36
N VAL A 183 2.96 -1.49 -4.51
CA VAL A 183 3.56 -2.68 -3.89
C VAL A 183 3.92 -3.72 -4.95
N LEU A 184 3.01 -4.02 -5.88
CA LEU A 184 3.26 -4.98 -6.95
C LEU A 184 4.33 -4.49 -7.93
N GLU A 185 4.31 -3.22 -8.30
CA GLU A 185 5.30 -2.60 -9.16
C GLU A 185 6.71 -2.69 -8.56
N ARG A 186 6.85 -2.38 -7.26
CA ARG A 186 8.13 -2.50 -6.55
C ARG A 186 8.60 -3.95 -6.45
N ALA A 187 7.69 -4.89 -6.16
CA ALA A 187 8.04 -6.31 -6.12
C ALA A 187 8.57 -6.78 -7.48
N ALA A 188 7.90 -6.40 -8.58
CA ALA A 188 8.32 -6.78 -9.93
C ALA A 188 9.60 -6.06 -10.40
N GLY A 189 9.80 -4.81 -10.00
CA GLY A 189 10.98 -4.02 -10.39
C GLY A 189 12.27 -4.39 -9.65
N HIS A 190 12.16 -5.14 -8.55
CA HIS A 190 13.31 -5.62 -7.75
C HIS A 190 13.56 -7.13 -7.89
N ALA A 191 12.82 -7.80 -8.77
CA ALA A 191 12.95 -9.22 -9.04
C ALA A 191 14.16 -9.57 -9.93
#